data_195054769a358e09a34b946a33acf4dc
#
_entry.id   195054769a358e09a34b946a33acf4dc
#
_cell.length_a   1.000
_cell.length_b   1.000
_cell.length_c   1.000
_cell.angle_alpha   90.00
_cell.angle_beta   90.00
_cell.angle_gamma   90.00
#
_symmetry.space_group_name_H-M   'P 1'
#
loop_
_entity.id
_entity.type
_entity.pdbx_description
1 polymer ?
#
loop_
_entity_poly.entity_id
_entity_poly.type
_entity_poly.pdbx_seq_one_letter_code
_entity_poly.pdbx_strand_id
1 'polypeptide(L)'
;MNIVYPKAEEEKKQYQERYELAAGRVRGVYEELKNGGAVVPEYTGDYFEKVSGYLVMLMETYESVTDGTLYTKSLEELQEQNHALYEDILPENYGESYANPAYAVKVLGEEYGRYLCLLYAELRETLVWVFEQRLFFLVTGLELFIEIYDLMEDEKCEPHELRNALYYYVYDYADVTIADRTQAMLDPDHCFAQSLIMTADLTDQKYLYYFGEYIGENELGTARHLQELEVKQIEDMACTYTEGYRKGFELYRIDLSSKQTVNIRYQLGFERMIRAAMCRFEKLGLKTTMYRAVGNLIYHNGRGIRVGYSSGGANPQYDYDHRFDEALIFGKALADRKLVQQRCAYEEYQTLAAAYAGPAVVEVFGEEPFVPVAKKEAAVYTEKQRKQKLEYQSAASLLSNEFIPGDQVSFTIIAYPVPEIGQNYKEIFDETVQVNTLDSTKYGVIQQKLIDALDQGEYVTVTGRNGNCTDLTVALHPLEDPERQTDFENCLADVNIPLGEVFTSPKLEGTHGTLHVTEVYLNELKYENLSLEIEDGTVKEYMCTNFGTEKENKAYIEENLLFQHLTLPMGEFAIGTNTTCLLYTSDAADD
;
A
#
# COMPACT_ATOMS: atom_id res chain seq x y z
N MET A 1 16.13 18.08 -16.57
CA MET A 1 14.98 17.19 -16.84
C MET A 1 13.71 18.03 -16.75
N ASN A 2 12.78 17.92 -17.67
CA ASN A 2 11.56 18.72 -17.62
C ASN A 2 10.38 17.72 -17.52
N ILE A 3 9.98 17.41 -16.28
CA ILE A 3 8.80 16.57 -16.03
C ILE A 3 7.60 17.49 -16.18
N VAL A 4 6.82 17.31 -17.23
CA VAL A 4 5.59 18.06 -17.44
C VAL A 4 4.45 17.30 -16.77
N TYR A 5 3.90 17.87 -15.70
CA TYR A 5 2.75 17.34 -15.01
C TYR A 5 1.62 18.39 -15.03
N PRO A 6 0.60 18.20 -15.88
CA PRO A 6 -0.42 19.24 -16.13
C PRO A 6 -1.11 19.74 -14.86
N LYS A 7 -1.39 18.84 -13.91
CA LYS A 7 -2.05 19.18 -12.64
C LYS A 7 -1.22 20.12 -11.76
N ALA A 8 0.09 19.98 -11.77
CA ALA A 8 0.99 20.88 -11.04
C ALA A 8 0.90 22.32 -11.54
N GLU A 9 0.82 22.52 -12.84
CA GLU A 9 0.66 23.85 -13.44
C GLU A 9 -0.70 24.48 -13.15
N GLU A 10 -1.75 23.65 -13.10
CA GLU A 10 -3.10 24.10 -12.73
C GLU A 10 -3.14 24.52 -11.26
N GLU A 11 -2.65 23.67 -10.35
CA GLU A 11 -2.60 23.95 -8.92
C GLU A 11 -1.74 25.17 -8.60
N LYS A 12 -0.61 25.34 -9.28
CA LYS A 12 0.23 26.53 -9.13
C LYS A 12 -0.55 27.82 -9.41
N LYS A 13 -1.33 27.86 -10.49
CA LYS A 13 -2.16 29.03 -10.80
C LYS A 13 -3.23 29.28 -9.75
N GLN A 14 -3.77 28.23 -9.16
CA GLN A 14 -4.88 28.32 -8.20
C GLN A 14 -4.41 28.64 -6.78
N TYR A 15 -3.27 28.10 -6.35
CA TYR A 15 -2.87 28.10 -4.94
C TYR A 15 -1.61 28.93 -4.63
N GLN A 16 -0.95 29.53 -5.63
CA GLN A 16 0.32 30.24 -5.44
C GLN A 16 0.23 31.36 -4.39
N GLU A 17 -0.83 32.18 -4.42
CA GLU A 17 -1.00 33.28 -3.45
C GLU A 17 -1.20 32.76 -2.02
N ARG A 18 -2.01 31.69 -1.85
CA ARG A 18 -2.19 31.02 -0.55
C ARG A 18 -0.87 30.45 -0.04
N TYR A 19 -0.09 29.83 -0.93
CA TYR A 19 1.23 29.31 -0.60
C TYR A 19 2.17 30.39 -0.08
N GLU A 20 2.28 31.52 -0.77
CA GLU A 20 3.16 32.61 -0.37
C GLU A 20 2.82 33.15 1.01
N LEU A 21 1.52 33.29 1.33
CA LEU A 21 1.04 33.73 2.64
C LEU A 21 1.33 32.70 3.73
N ALA A 22 0.96 31.45 3.52
CA ALA A 22 1.16 30.38 4.49
C ALA A 22 2.66 30.10 4.73
N ALA A 23 3.46 30.03 3.67
CA ALA A 23 4.90 29.85 3.76
C ALA A 23 5.59 31.00 4.53
N GLY A 24 5.16 32.24 4.29
CA GLY A 24 5.65 33.40 5.05
C GLY A 24 5.35 33.29 6.54
N ARG A 25 4.13 32.87 6.91
CA ARG A 25 3.75 32.67 8.32
C ARG A 25 4.53 31.54 8.98
N VAL A 26 4.67 30.37 8.32
CA VAL A 26 5.41 29.22 8.87
C VAL A 26 6.89 29.56 9.08
N ARG A 27 7.53 30.22 8.11
CA ARG A 27 8.92 30.71 8.27
C ARG A 27 9.03 31.70 9.44
N GLY A 28 8.04 32.60 9.58
CA GLY A 28 7.99 33.53 10.73
C GLY A 28 7.89 32.79 12.07
N VAL A 29 7.03 31.80 12.18
CA VAL A 29 6.89 30.96 13.38
C VAL A 29 8.21 30.22 13.69
N TYR A 30 8.84 29.63 12.70
CA TYR A 30 10.11 28.92 12.88
C TYR A 30 11.22 29.84 13.40
N GLU A 31 11.39 31.03 12.81
CA GLU A 31 12.40 31.99 13.24
C GLU A 31 12.11 32.56 14.65
N GLU A 32 10.85 32.77 14.98
CA GLU A 32 10.42 33.24 16.30
C GLU A 32 10.75 32.20 17.39
N LEU A 33 10.39 30.93 17.17
CA LEU A 33 10.68 29.82 18.08
C LEU A 33 12.17 29.63 18.28
N LYS A 34 12.96 29.62 17.18
CA LYS A 34 14.41 29.46 17.21
C LYS A 34 15.13 30.58 17.98
N ASN A 35 14.55 31.77 18.01
CA ASN A 35 15.09 32.91 18.75
C ASN A 35 14.54 33.02 20.19
N GLY A 36 13.74 32.05 20.66
CA GLY A 36 13.19 31.99 22.01
C GLY A 36 12.05 32.98 22.25
N GLY A 37 11.37 33.43 21.19
CA GLY A 37 10.24 34.38 21.24
C GLY A 37 8.86 33.70 21.29
N ALA A 38 8.78 32.42 21.65
CA ALA A 38 7.54 31.62 21.58
C ALA A 38 6.40 32.16 22.42
N VAL A 39 5.21 32.24 21.82
CA VAL A 39 3.94 32.59 22.45
C VAL A 39 3.17 31.36 22.94
N VAL A 40 3.57 30.16 22.46
CA VAL A 40 2.97 28.88 22.85
C VAL A 40 3.46 28.39 24.24
N PRO A 41 2.72 27.51 24.92
CA PRO A 41 3.16 26.92 26.19
C PRO A 41 4.56 26.31 26.07
N GLU A 42 5.41 26.54 27.08
CA GLU A 42 6.83 26.15 27.10
C GLU A 42 7.04 24.66 26.72
N TYR A 43 6.15 23.76 27.18
CA TYR A 43 6.23 22.32 26.90
C TYR A 43 5.95 21.95 25.43
N THR A 44 5.39 22.85 24.61
CA THR A 44 5.12 22.64 23.17
C THR A 44 6.10 23.36 22.26
N GLY A 45 6.97 24.22 22.80
CA GLY A 45 7.91 25.02 22.02
C GLY A 45 8.83 24.18 21.14
N ASP A 46 9.47 23.15 21.70
CA ASP A 46 10.35 22.21 20.94
C ASP A 46 9.59 21.46 19.84
N TYR A 47 8.33 21.06 20.11
CA TYR A 47 7.48 20.44 19.12
C TYR A 47 7.25 21.36 17.90
N PHE A 48 6.80 22.57 18.13
CA PHE A 48 6.50 23.50 17.04
C PHE A 48 7.76 23.98 16.32
N GLU A 49 8.89 24.11 17.01
CA GLU A 49 10.18 24.41 16.37
C GLU A 49 10.58 23.29 15.40
N LYS A 50 10.53 22.02 15.82
CA LYS A 50 10.88 20.87 14.98
C LYS A 50 9.92 20.72 13.80
N VAL A 51 8.62 20.81 14.03
CA VAL A 51 7.61 20.66 12.97
C VAL A 51 7.68 21.82 11.96
N SER A 52 7.80 23.07 12.42
CA SER A 52 7.98 24.21 11.50
C SER A 52 9.30 24.13 10.73
N GLY A 53 10.37 23.67 11.37
CA GLY A 53 11.64 23.40 10.71
C GLY A 53 11.54 22.36 9.59
N TYR A 54 10.80 21.27 9.84
CA TYR A 54 10.49 20.27 8.81
C TYR A 54 9.67 20.87 7.66
N LEU A 55 8.66 21.68 7.95
CA LEU A 55 7.87 22.36 6.92
C LEU A 55 8.71 23.34 6.09
N VAL A 56 9.68 24.04 6.71
CA VAL A 56 10.65 24.87 5.97
C VAL A 56 11.46 24.03 5.00
N MET A 57 11.93 22.86 5.43
CA MET A 57 12.68 21.92 4.55
C MET A 57 11.80 21.42 3.39
N LEU A 58 10.50 21.17 3.62
CA LEU A 58 9.55 20.84 2.54
C LEU A 58 9.38 21.98 1.54
N MET A 59 9.27 23.22 2.00
CA MET A 59 9.16 24.40 1.13
C MET A 59 10.41 24.61 0.30
N GLU A 60 11.61 24.48 0.88
CA GLU A 60 12.89 24.55 0.16
C GLU A 60 13.01 23.43 -0.88
N THR A 61 12.55 22.24 -0.54
CA THR A 61 12.50 21.10 -1.48
C THR A 61 11.53 21.40 -2.64
N TYR A 62 10.33 21.93 -2.36
CA TYR A 62 9.38 22.34 -3.39
C TYR A 62 9.98 23.40 -4.35
N GLU A 63 10.66 24.40 -3.82
CA GLU A 63 11.36 25.42 -4.60
C GLU A 63 12.42 24.76 -5.50
N SER A 64 13.24 23.85 -4.96
CA SER A 64 14.27 23.13 -5.69
C SER A 64 13.72 22.21 -6.81
N VAL A 65 12.58 21.57 -6.58
CA VAL A 65 11.88 20.77 -7.61
C VAL A 65 11.34 21.68 -8.71
N THR A 66 10.70 22.79 -8.31
CA THR A 66 10.00 23.70 -9.23
C THR A 66 10.96 24.49 -10.12
N ASP A 67 12.10 24.95 -9.59
CA ASP A 67 13.12 25.67 -10.35
C ASP A 67 14.10 24.74 -11.10
N GLY A 68 14.02 23.43 -10.84
CA GLY A 68 14.81 22.39 -11.50
C GLY A 68 16.20 22.16 -10.91
N THR A 69 16.58 22.84 -9.83
CA THR A 69 17.88 22.66 -9.17
C THR A 69 18.04 21.25 -8.59
N LEU A 70 16.96 20.60 -8.16
CA LEU A 70 16.96 19.20 -7.73
C LEU A 70 17.63 18.28 -8.77
N TYR A 71 17.29 18.45 -10.04
CA TYR A 71 17.77 17.58 -11.13
C TYR A 71 19.23 17.81 -11.52
N THR A 72 19.87 18.83 -10.95
CA THR A 72 21.31 19.14 -11.17
C THR A 72 22.22 18.55 -10.10
N LYS A 73 21.64 18.04 -8.99
CA LYS A 73 22.38 17.47 -7.88
C LYS A 73 23.14 16.20 -8.27
N SER A 74 24.24 15.93 -7.58
CA SER A 74 24.93 14.64 -7.65
C SER A 74 24.11 13.55 -6.97
N LEU A 75 24.48 12.27 -7.14
CA LEU A 75 23.83 11.17 -6.47
C LEU A 75 23.99 11.29 -4.95
N GLU A 76 25.17 11.64 -4.48
CA GLU A 76 25.50 11.84 -3.07
C GLU A 76 24.64 12.94 -2.45
N GLU A 77 24.50 14.08 -3.11
CA GLU A 77 23.65 15.19 -2.64
C GLU A 77 22.17 14.80 -2.56
N LEU A 78 21.69 13.96 -3.48
CA LEU A 78 20.31 13.42 -3.43
C LEU A 78 20.12 12.42 -2.29
N GLN A 79 21.12 11.56 -2.04
CA GLN A 79 21.12 10.64 -0.91
C GLN A 79 21.12 11.36 0.43
N GLU A 80 21.98 12.37 0.59
CA GLU A 80 22.01 13.21 1.80
C GLU A 80 20.68 13.93 2.02
N GLN A 81 20.09 14.49 0.97
CA GLN A 81 18.77 15.15 1.06
C GLN A 81 17.68 14.14 1.42
N ASN A 82 17.66 12.97 0.79
CA ASN A 82 16.68 11.93 1.07
C ASN A 82 16.78 11.47 2.53
N HIS A 83 17.98 11.19 3.01
CA HIS A 83 18.22 10.84 4.41
C HIS A 83 17.73 11.95 5.35
N ALA A 84 18.07 13.22 5.12
CA ALA A 84 17.65 14.32 5.97
C ALA A 84 16.12 14.50 6.03
N LEU A 85 15.40 14.24 4.93
CA LEU A 85 13.94 14.32 4.86
C LEU A 85 13.23 13.23 5.68
N TYR A 86 13.91 12.12 5.97
CA TYR A 86 13.37 10.98 6.71
C TYR A 86 14.05 10.73 8.05
N GLU A 87 15.11 11.49 8.38
CA GLU A 87 16.01 11.27 9.51
C GLU A 87 15.30 10.99 10.84
N ASP A 88 14.27 11.76 11.16
CA ASP A 88 13.58 11.69 12.45
C ASP A 88 12.67 10.46 12.62
N ILE A 89 12.28 9.80 11.52
CA ILE A 89 11.50 8.55 11.57
C ILE A 89 12.34 7.31 11.32
N LEU A 90 13.62 7.45 10.94
CA LEU A 90 14.51 6.29 10.82
C LEU A 90 14.57 5.53 12.14
N PRO A 91 14.72 4.20 12.12
CA PRO A 91 14.66 3.35 13.33
C PRO A 91 15.53 3.85 14.49
N GLU A 92 16.73 4.35 14.20
CA GLU A 92 17.68 4.86 15.19
C GLU A 92 17.25 6.16 15.87
N ASN A 93 16.45 7.00 15.23
CA ASN A 93 16.01 8.30 15.73
C ASN A 93 14.55 8.29 16.19
N TYR A 94 13.75 7.35 15.71
CA TYR A 94 12.31 7.30 15.95
C TYR A 94 11.92 7.30 17.42
N GLY A 95 12.77 6.77 18.29
CA GLY A 95 12.56 6.75 19.74
C GLY A 95 12.31 8.13 20.37
N GLU A 96 12.83 9.20 19.78
CA GLU A 96 12.73 10.60 20.25
C GLU A 96 12.04 11.53 19.22
N SER A 97 11.35 10.95 18.24
CA SER A 97 10.56 11.70 17.26
C SER A 97 9.16 12.02 17.79
N TYR A 98 8.65 13.19 17.48
CA TYR A 98 7.24 13.55 17.71
C TYR A 98 6.26 12.78 16.83
N ALA A 99 6.75 12.10 15.81
CA ALA A 99 5.99 11.11 15.05
C ALA A 99 5.86 9.77 15.78
N ASN A 100 6.51 9.58 16.93
CA ASN A 100 6.35 8.41 17.79
C ASN A 100 5.28 8.67 18.85
N PRO A 101 4.14 7.97 18.85
CA PRO A 101 3.03 8.23 19.78
C PRO A 101 3.45 8.18 21.26
N ALA A 102 4.33 7.24 21.63
CA ALA A 102 4.80 7.12 23.00
C ALA A 102 5.67 8.32 23.43
N TYR A 103 6.53 8.81 22.54
CA TYR A 103 7.34 10.00 22.80
C TYR A 103 6.49 11.27 22.86
N ALA A 104 5.62 11.47 21.88
CA ALA A 104 4.75 12.64 21.82
C ALA A 104 3.85 12.74 23.05
N VAL A 105 3.21 11.65 23.48
CA VAL A 105 2.38 11.63 24.69
C VAL A 105 3.22 11.84 25.95
N LYS A 106 4.41 11.29 26.03
CA LYS A 106 5.32 11.51 27.16
C LYS A 106 5.70 12.97 27.34
N VAL A 107 5.94 13.70 26.26
CA VAL A 107 6.41 15.09 26.29
C VAL A 107 5.24 16.09 26.36
N LEU A 108 4.21 15.87 25.56
CA LEU A 108 3.11 16.82 25.33
C LEU A 108 1.86 16.51 26.17
N GLY A 109 1.87 15.40 26.94
CA GLY A 109 0.70 14.93 27.68
C GLY A 109 -0.24 14.07 26.85
N GLU A 110 -1.09 13.28 27.51
CA GLU A 110 -1.90 12.26 26.85
C GLU A 110 -2.92 12.85 25.86
N GLU A 111 -3.54 13.95 26.23
CA GLU A 111 -4.62 14.54 25.43
C GLU A 111 -4.11 15.28 24.20
N TYR A 112 -3.12 16.17 24.36
CA TYR A 112 -2.54 16.94 23.26
C TYR A 112 -1.56 16.09 22.42
N GLY A 113 -0.75 15.25 23.08
CA GLY A 113 0.30 14.47 22.43
C GLY A 113 -0.23 13.58 21.31
N ARG A 114 -1.41 13.00 21.44
CA ARG A 114 -2.01 12.16 20.38
C ARG A 114 -2.38 12.98 19.14
N TYR A 115 -3.00 14.15 19.31
CA TYR A 115 -3.39 14.99 18.18
C TYR A 115 -2.20 15.68 17.52
N LEU A 116 -1.21 16.10 18.30
CA LEU A 116 0.02 16.70 17.76
C LEU A 116 0.91 15.66 17.07
N CYS A 117 0.95 14.42 17.57
CA CYS A 117 1.58 13.31 16.88
C CYS A 117 0.92 13.03 15.53
N LEU A 118 -0.43 12.97 15.52
CA LEU A 118 -1.20 12.81 14.29
C LEU A 118 -0.96 13.97 13.32
N LEU A 119 -0.95 15.22 13.79
CA LEU A 119 -0.63 16.38 12.95
C LEU A 119 0.74 16.21 12.28
N TYR A 120 1.76 15.87 13.07
CA TYR A 120 3.09 15.73 12.50
C TYR A 120 3.17 14.58 11.49
N ALA A 121 2.56 13.43 11.79
CA ALA A 121 2.49 12.31 10.85
C ALA A 121 1.76 12.70 9.55
N GLU A 122 0.66 13.47 9.61
CA GLU A 122 -0.06 13.96 8.44
C GLU A 122 0.79 14.94 7.61
N LEU A 123 1.49 15.87 8.27
CA LEU A 123 2.35 16.84 7.60
C LEU A 123 3.56 16.17 6.92
N ARG A 124 4.09 15.10 7.50
CA ARG A 124 5.20 14.34 6.89
C ARG A 124 4.82 13.75 5.53
N GLU A 125 3.62 13.26 5.39
CA GLU A 125 3.14 12.68 4.13
C GLU A 125 2.99 13.74 3.01
N THR A 126 3.05 15.02 3.35
CA THR A 126 3.10 16.09 2.34
C THR A 126 4.37 16.04 1.50
N LEU A 127 5.45 15.41 2.00
CA LEU A 127 6.74 15.30 1.33
C LEU A 127 6.63 14.77 -0.10
N VAL A 128 5.93 13.67 -0.29
CA VAL A 128 5.83 13.02 -1.61
C VAL A 128 5.09 13.89 -2.64
N TRP A 129 4.14 14.68 -2.18
CA TRP A 129 3.41 15.64 -3.00
C TRP A 129 4.26 16.84 -3.43
N VAL A 130 5.24 17.21 -2.62
CA VAL A 130 6.23 18.25 -2.95
C VAL A 130 7.03 17.87 -4.20
N PHE A 131 7.46 16.61 -4.30
CA PHE A 131 8.17 16.10 -5.47
C PHE A 131 7.27 16.01 -6.73
N GLU A 132 5.98 15.77 -6.54
CA GLU A 132 4.98 15.86 -7.62
C GLU A 132 4.55 17.29 -7.96
N GLN A 133 5.10 18.30 -7.26
CA GLN A 133 4.74 19.72 -7.39
C GLN A 133 3.24 19.99 -7.12
N ARG A 134 2.61 19.16 -6.25
CA ARG A 134 1.21 19.25 -5.87
C ARG A 134 1.02 20.32 -4.79
N LEU A 135 0.86 21.56 -5.22
CA LEU A 135 0.80 22.72 -4.33
C LEU A 135 -0.42 22.71 -3.41
N PHE A 136 -1.52 22.08 -3.81
CA PHE A 136 -2.70 21.90 -2.98
C PHE A 136 -2.37 21.26 -1.64
N PHE A 137 -1.66 20.11 -1.65
CA PHE A 137 -1.34 19.38 -0.42
C PHE A 137 -0.35 20.13 0.47
N LEU A 138 0.64 20.80 -0.13
CA LEU A 138 1.59 21.60 0.63
C LEU A 138 0.89 22.78 1.31
N VAL A 139 0.08 23.53 0.59
CA VAL A 139 -0.63 24.72 1.13
C VAL A 139 -1.58 24.32 2.25
N THR A 140 -2.41 23.31 2.02
CA THR A 140 -3.39 22.87 3.02
C THR A 140 -2.73 22.31 4.28
N GLY A 141 -1.57 21.64 4.15
CA GLY A 141 -0.76 21.21 5.29
C GLY A 141 -0.16 22.38 6.06
N LEU A 142 0.39 23.41 5.36
CA LEU A 142 0.89 24.63 6.01
C LEU A 142 -0.22 25.37 6.76
N GLU A 143 -1.40 25.50 6.16
CA GLU A 143 -2.56 26.16 6.79
C GLU A 143 -3.06 25.38 8.01
N LEU A 144 -3.12 24.04 7.96
CA LEU A 144 -3.45 23.21 9.11
C LEU A 144 -2.45 23.41 10.26
N PHE A 145 -1.15 23.45 9.94
CA PHE A 145 -0.13 23.75 10.94
C PHE A 145 -0.35 25.10 11.60
N ILE A 146 -0.61 26.15 10.80
CA ILE A 146 -0.86 27.51 11.30
C ILE A 146 -2.10 27.54 12.19
N GLU A 147 -3.21 26.91 11.77
CA GLU A 147 -4.45 26.84 12.55
C GLU A 147 -4.20 26.20 13.92
N ILE A 148 -3.49 25.07 13.97
CA ILE A 148 -3.20 24.38 15.24
C ILE A 148 -2.20 25.18 16.08
N TYR A 149 -1.21 25.83 15.47
CA TYR A 149 -0.29 26.71 16.18
C TYR A 149 -1.03 27.89 16.83
N ASP A 150 -1.88 28.59 16.08
CA ASP A 150 -2.66 29.74 16.58
C ASP A 150 -3.65 29.31 17.68
N LEU A 151 -4.26 28.11 17.60
CA LEU A 151 -5.06 27.53 18.69
C LEU A 151 -4.23 27.32 19.96
N MET A 152 -3.00 26.85 19.82
CA MET A 152 -2.11 26.58 20.95
C MET A 152 -1.46 27.83 21.55
N GLU A 153 -1.57 29.02 20.91
CA GLU A 153 -1.21 30.29 21.52
C GLU A 153 -2.20 30.68 22.64
N ASP A 154 -3.44 30.18 22.61
CA ASP A 154 -4.38 30.38 23.70
C ASP A 154 -4.18 29.35 24.81
N GLU A 155 -3.73 29.80 26.01
CA GLU A 155 -3.57 28.93 27.19
C GLU A 155 -4.85 28.17 27.61
N LYS A 156 -6.00 28.54 27.07
CA LYS A 156 -7.30 27.90 27.32
C LYS A 156 -7.73 26.94 26.23
N CYS A 157 -6.89 26.73 25.21
CA CYS A 157 -7.19 25.76 24.17
C CYS A 157 -7.49 24.39 24.79
N GLU A 158 -8.59 23.78 24.39
CA GLU A 158 -9.00 22.46 24.84
C GLU A 158 -8.63 21.40 23.78
N PRO A 159 -8.24 20.16 24.16
CA PRO A 159 -7.81 19.12 23.20
C PRO A 159 -8.82 18.84 22.10
N HIS A 160 -10.10 19.02 22.35
CA HIS A 160 -11.14 18.82 21.35
C HIS A 160 -11.10 19.85 20.20
N GLU A 161 -10.47 21.02 20.40
CA GLU A 161 -10.31 22.04 19.36
C GLU A 161 -9.28 21.58 18.33
N LEU A 162 -8.16 20.97 18.77
CA LEU A 162 -7.18 20.33 17.88
C LEU A 162 -7.83 19.18 17.08
N ARG A 163 -8.62 18.34 17.78
CA ARG A 163 -9.37 17.28 17.11
C ARG A 163 -10.31 17.83 16.04
N ASN A 164 -10.98 18.95 16.33
CA ASN A 164 -11.90 19.56 15.37
C ASN A 164 -11.16 20.15 14.17
N ALA A 165 -10.02 20.82 14.36
CA ALA A 165 -9.18 21.29 13.25
C ALA A 165 -8.78 20.13 12.32
N LEU A 166 -8.25 19.03 12.87
CA LEU A 166 -7.90 17.82 12.12
C LEU A 166 -9.12 17.16 11.44
N TYR A 167 -10.26 17.14 12.13
CA TYR A 167 -11.50 16.60 11.57
C TYR A 167 -11.99 17.41 10.37
N TYR A 168 -12.06 18.74 10.50
CA TYR A 168 -12.56 19.62 9.44
C TYR A 168 -11.58 19.69 8.27
N TYR A 169 -10.28 19.61 8.52
CA TYR A 169 -9.27 19.46 7.46
C TYR A 169 -9.59 18.26 6.54
N VAL A 170 -9.90 17.09 7.10
CA VAL A 170 -10.26 15.91 6.31
C VAL A 170 -11.67 16.00 5.72
N TYR A 171 -12.62 16.54 6.48
CA TYR A 171 -14.03 16.62 6.08
C TYR A 171 -14.26 17.63 4.95
N ASP A 172 -13.65 18.81 5.05
CA ASP A 172 -13.89 19.91 4.11
C ASP A 172 -13.20 19.65 2.76
N TYR A 173 -12.01 19.04 2.77
CA TYR A 173 -11.29 18.71 1.55
C TYR A 173 -11.62 17.33 0.95
N ALA A 174 -12.57 16.59 1.52
CA ALA A 174 -12.93 15.25 1.05
C ALA A 174 -13.43 15.22 -0.41
N ASP A 175 -14.08 16.29 -0.89
CA ASP A 175 -14.53 16.39 -2.28
C ASP A 175 -13.35 16.49 -3.26
N VAL A 176 -12.36 17.33 -2.97
CA VAL A 176 -11.18 17.52 -3.81
C VAL A 176 -10.32 16.25 -3.83
N THR A 177 -10.02 15.70 -2.64
CA THR A 177 -9.04 14.60 -2.51
C THR A 177 -9.58 13.26 -2.98
N ILE A 178 -10.88 12.98 -2.78
CA ILE A 178 -11.51 11.75 -3.29
C ILE A 178 -11.66 11.82 -4.82
N ALA A 179 -12.03 12.98 -5.37
CA ALA A 179 -12.07 13.19 -6.82
C ALA A 179 -10.68 13.04 -7.44
N ASP A 180 -9.66 13.65 -6.83
CA ASP A 180 -8.27 13.54 -7.25
C ASP A 180 -7.77 12.09 -7.30
N ARG A 181 -8.01 11.33 -6.23
CA ARG A 181 -7.63 9.92 -6.15
C ARG A 181 -8.36 9.07 -7.20
N THR A 182 -9.65 9.31 -7.41
CA THR A 182 -10.43 8.62 -8.43
C THR A 182 -9.90 8.93 -9.82
N GLN A 183 -9.58 10.20 -10.10
CA GLN A 183 -8.96 10.62 -11.34
C GLN A 183 -7.60 9.96 -11.54
N ALA A 184 -6.72 10.00 -10.55
CA ALA A 184 -5.38 9.39 -10.63
C ALA A 184 -5.42 7.88 -10.93
N MET A 185 -6.45 7.18 -10.46
CA MET A 185 -6.67 5.76 -10.77
C MET A 185 -7.12 5.54 -12.23
N LEU A 186 -7.94 6.42 -12.78
CA LEU A 186 -8.68 6.20 -14.03
C LEU A 186 -8.13 6.96 -15.24
N ASP A 187 -7.51 8.14 -15.02
CA ASP A 187 -7.11 9.08 -16.05
C ASP A 187 -5.61 9.01 -16.35
N PRO A 188 -5.20 8.44 -17.51
CA PRO A 188 -3.78 8.28 -17.84
C PRO A 188 -3.06 9.60 -18.16
N ASP A 189 -3.81 10.67 -18.42
CA ASP A 189 -3.22 11.97 -18.76
C ASP A 189 -2.77 12.75 -17.49
N HIS A 190 -3.09 12.23 -16.29
CA HIS A 190 -2.76 12.79 -14.97
C HIS A 190 -1.85 11.86 -14.15
N CYS A 191 -0.74 11.38 -14.72
CA CYS A 191 0.16 10.45 -14.05
C CYS A 191 1.60 10.99 -13.97
N PHE A 192 2.03 11.40 -12.77
CA PHE A 192 3.40 11.86 -12.51
C PHE A 192 4.43 10.75 -12.76
N ALA A 193 4.22 9.56 -12.16
CA ALA A 193 5.14 8.44 -12.27
C ALA A 193 5.38 8.01 -13.73
N GLN A 194 4.33 7.98 -14.54
CA GLN A 194 4.44 7.71 -15.98
C GLN A 194 5.37 8.71 -16.67
N SER A 195 5.18 10.00 -16.42
CA SER A 195 6.00 11.06 -17.01
C SER A 195 7.46 10.91 -16.59
N LEU A 196 7.71 10.62 -15.31
CA LEU A 196 9.06 10.39 -14.78
C LEU A 196 9.70 9.15 -15.43
N ILE A 197 9.03 8.01 -15.41
CA ILE A 197 9.53 6.74 -15.98
C ILE A 197 9.87 6.90 -17.46
N MET A 198 9.03 7.58 -18.24
CA MET A 198 9.25 7.72 -19.69
C MET A 198 10.35 8.70 -20.05
N THR A 199 10.68 9.68 -19.19
CA THR A 199 11.65 10.74 -19.49
C THR A 199 13.00 10.60 -18.80
N ALA A 200 13.05 9.90 -17.64
CA ALA A 200 14.28 9.72 -16.89
C ALA A 200 15.25 8.76 -17.57
N ASP A 201 16.54 8.96 -17.32
CA ASP A 201 17.57 7.96 -17.59
C ASP A 201 17.53 6.90 -16.48
N LEU A 202 16.91 5.77 -16.76
CA LEU A 202 16.78 4.67 -15.79
C LEU A 202 18.08 3.85 -15.63
N THR A 203 19.18 4.25 -16.26
CA THR A 203 20.53 3.71 -16.02
C THR A 203 21.31 4.53 -14.99
N ASP A 204 20.81 5.70 -14.60
CA ASP A 204 21.35 6.54 -13.52
C ASP A 204 20.42 6.47 -12.30
N GLN A 205 20.87 5.91 -11.18
CA GLN A 205 20.08 5.72 -9.97
C GLN A 205 19.48 7.00 -9.38
N LYS A 206 19.91 8.17 -9.82
CA LYS A 206 19.33 9.46 -9.40
C LYS A 206 17.83 9.55 -9.58
N TYR A 207 17.28 8.87 -10.60
CA TYR A 207 15.86 8.94 -10.89
C TYR A 207 14.98 8.45 -9.73
N LEU A 208 15.46 7.51 -8.90
CA LEU A 208 14.73 7.00 -7.73
C LEU A 208 14.40 8.13 -6.74
N TYR A 209 15.35 9.04 -6.52
CA TYR A 209 15.17 10.16 -5.59
C TYR A 209 14.20 11.23 -6.10
N TYR A 210 13.84 11.21 -7.37
CA TYR A 210 12.86 12.15 -7.94
C TYR A 210 11.42 11.76 -7.60
N PHE A 211 11.18 10.55 -7.06
CA PHE A 211 9.87 10.15 -6.55
C PHE A 211 9.55 10.77 -5.19
N GLY A 212 10.55 11.20 -4.42
CA GLY A 212 10.35 11.76 -3.08
C GLY A 212 10.03 10.73 -2.01
N GLU A 213 10.14 9.44 -2.32
CA GLU A 213 10.04 8.33 -1.37
C GLU A 213 11.38 8.12 -0.64
N TYR A 214 11.35 7.43 0.50
CA TYR A 214 12.58 6.92 1.09
C TYR A 214 13.20 5.85 0.17
N ILE A 215 14.46 6.01 -0.16
CA ILE A 215 15.16 5.09 -1.05
C ILE A 215 16.18 4.30 -0.25
N GLY A 216 15.85 3.04 0.01
CA GLY A 216 16.67 2.09 0.73
C GLY A 216 17.45 1.14 -0.19
N GLU A 217 18.03 0.10 0.42
CA GLU A 217 18.80 -0.90 -0.34
C GLU A 217 17.90 -1.75 -1.26
N ASN A 218 16.62 -1.93 -0.90
CA ASN A 218 15.67 -2.66 -1.75
C ASN A 218 15.48 -1.98 -3.10
N GLU A 219 15.22 -0.67 -3.11
CA GLU A 219 15.05 0.11 -4.34
C GLU A 219 16.34 0.21 -5.14
N LEU A 220 17.45 0.57 -4.45
CA LEU A 220 18.76 0.72 -5.08
C LEU A 220 19.29 -0.59 -5.65
N GLY A 221 19.20 -1.68 -4.89
CA GLY A 221 19.70 -2.98 -5.30
C GLY A 221 18.88 -3.59 -6.43
N THR A 222 17.54 -3.46 -6.38
CA THR A 222 16.65 -3.88 -7.46
C THR A 222 16.93 -3.10 -8.75
N ALA A 223 16.99 -1.76 -8.67
CA ALA A 223 17.31 -0.94 -9.84
C ALA A 223 18.69 -1.28 -10.43
N ARG A 224 19.70 -1.49 -9.57
CA ARG A 224 21.06 -1.89 -9.98
C ARG A 224 21.05 -3.25 -10.67
N HIS A 225 20.35 -4.24 -10.12
CA HIS A 225 20.24 -5.55 -10.74
C HIS A 225 19.55 -5.47 -12.11
N LEU A 226 18.43 -4.77 -12.21
CA LEU A 226 17.74 -4.59 -13.49
C LEU A 226 18.58 -3.81 -14.52
N GLN A 227 19.49 -2.91 -14.09
CA GLN A 227 20.44 -2.22 -14.99
C GLN A 227 21.47 -3.18 -15.61
N GLU A 228 21.86 -4.24 -14.89
CA GLU A 228 22.81 -5.26 -15.35
C GLU A 228 22.19 -6.22 -16.38
N LEU A 229 20.84 -6.39 -16.36
CA LEU A 229 20.15 -7.27 -17.28
C LEU A 229 20.16 -6.74 -18.72
N GLU A 230 20.23 -7.66 -19.69
CA GLU A 230 20.08 -7.32 -21.10
C GLU A 230 18.68 -6.80 -21.40
N VAL A 231 18.57 -5.94 -22.43
CA VAL A 231 17.27 -5.39 -22.86
C VAL A 231 16.27 -6.51 -23.15
N LYS A 232 16.72 -7.61 -23.71
CA LYS A 232 15.85 -8.75 -24.01
C LYS A 232 15.27 -9.39 -22.73
N GLN A 233 16.05 -9.53 -21.67
CA GLN A 233 15.56 -10.09 -20.40
C GLN A 233 14.47 -9.19 -19.80
N ILE A 234 14.68 -7.87 -19.81
CA ILE A 234 13.66 -6.90 -19.37
C ILE A 234 12.38 -6.99 -20.21
N GLU A 235 12.52 -7.13 -21.55
CA GLU A 235 11.39 -7.30 -22.45
C GLU A 235 10.65 -8.64 -22.22
N ASP A 236 11.36 -9.71 -21.91
CA ASP A 236 10.78 -11.02 -21.61
C ASP A 236 10.01 -10.99 -20.28
N MET A 237 10.54 -10.34 -19.23
CA MET A 237 9.82 -10.09 -17.96
C MET A 237 8.54 -9.29 -18.19
N ALA A 238 8.64 -8.17 -18.90
CA ALA A 238 7.48 -7.34 -19.23
C ALA A 238 6.47 -8.09 -20.11
N CYS A 239 6.94 -9.00 -20.99
CA CYS A 239 6.10 -9.84 -21.81
C CYS A 239 5.27 -10.80 -20.94
N THR A 240 5.91 -11.53 -20.04
CA THR A 240 5.23 -12.46 -19.12
C THR A 240 4.10 -11.75 -18.36
N TYR A 241 4.41 -10.60 -17.78
CA TYR A 241 3.48 -9.78 -17.03
C TYR A 241 2.27 -9.31 -17.86
N THR A 242 2.52 -8.74 -19.04
CA THR A 242 1.45 -8.19 -19.89
C THR A 242 0.64 -9.24 -20.63
N GLU A 243 1.25 -10.39 -20.98
CA GLU A 243 0.54 -11.51 -21.59
C GLU A 243 -0.32 -12.26 -20.57
N GLY A 244 0.13 -12.39 -19.31
CA GLY A 244 -0.69 -12.89 -18.22
C GLY A 244 -1.97 -12.07 -18.08
N TYR A 245 -1.84 -10.75 -18.03
CA TYR A 245 -2.95 -9.83 -17.97
C TYR A 245 -3.94 -9.98 -19.15
N ARG A 246 -3.41 -10.05 -20.38
CA ARG A 246 -4.22 -10.24 -21.59
C ARG A 246 -4.98 -11.57 -21.58
N LYS A 247 -4.35 -12.63 -21.10
CA LYS A 247 -4.96 -13.96 -21.01
C LYS A 247 -6.15 -14.01 -20.06
N GLY A 248 -6.15 -13.23 -18.97
CA GLY A 248 -7.30 -13.11 -18.08
C GLY A 248 -8.55 -12.68 -18.85
N PHE A 249 -8.44 -11.69 -19.73
CA PHE A 249 -9.56 -11.26 -20.60
C PHE A 249 -10.05 -12.37 -21.54
N GLU A 250 -9.14 -13.18 -22.08
CA GLU A 250 -9.52 -14.33 -22.93
C GLU A 250 -10.27 -15.42 -22.14
N LEU A 251 -9.76 -15.76 -20.95
CA LEU A 251 -10.34 -16.82 -20.12
C LEU A 251 -11.75 -16.44 -19.64
N TYR A 252 -11.92 -15.24 -19.15
CA TYR A 252 -13.23 -14.75 -18.67
C TYR A 252 -14.13 -14.23 -19.78
N ARG A 253 -13.67 -14.27 -21.05
CA ARG A 253 -14.42 -13.80 -22.23
C ARG A 253 -14.85 -12.34 -22.13
N ILE A 254 -14.02 -11.51 -21.52
CA ILE A 254 -14.20 -10.08 -21.44
C ILE A 254 -13.62 -9.44 -22.70
N ASP A 255 -14.35 -8.50 -23.30
CA ASP A 255 -13.87 -7.79 -24.49
C ASP A 255 -12.84 -6.71 -24.11
N LEU A 256 -11.55 -7.04 -24.26
CA LEU A 256 -10.45 -6.11 -24.01
C LEU A 256 -10.53 -4.85 -24.89
N SER A 257 -11.09 -4.95 -26.09
CA SER A 257 -11.20 -3.79 -27.00
C SER A 257 -12.12 -2.69 -26.49
N SER A 258 -12.99 -2.99 -25.53
CA SER A 258 -13.84 -2.01 -24.83
C SER A 258 -13.11 -1.24 -23.73
N LYS A 259 -11.89 -1.66 -23.38
CA LYS A 259 -11.10 -1.08 -22.29
C LYS A 259 -10.04 -0.12 -22.83
N GLN A 260 -9.65 0.87 -22.02
CA GLN A 260 -8.72 1.92 -22.41
C GLN A 260 -7.57 2.11 -21.42
N THR A 261 -7.76 1.76 -20.14
CA THR A 261 -6.77 2.02 -19.10
C THR A 261 -6.49 0.80 -18.24
N VAL A 262 -5.21 0.61 -17.87
CA VAL A 262 -4.73 -0.36 -16.91
C VAL A 262 -3.98 0.36 -15.78
N ASN A 263 -4.25 0.00 -14.53
CA ASN A 263 -3.57 0.59 -13.38
C ASN A 263 -2.37 -0.27 -12.97
N ILE A 264 -1.15 0.25 -13.11
CA ILE A 264 0.07 -0.43 -12.69
C ILE A 264 0.37 -0.06 -11.23
N ARG A 265 0.66 -1.08 -10.41
CA ARG A 265 1.08 -0.96 -9.01
C ARG A 265 2.39 -1.69 -8.84
N TYR A 266 3.36 -1.06 -8.17
CA TYR A 266 4.70 -1.66 -8.05
C TYR A 266 5.52 -0.97 -6.96
N GLN A 267 6.55 -1.65 -6.45
CA GLN A 267 7.57 -1.05 -5.61
C GLN A 267 8.67 -0.41 -6.45
N LEU A 268 9.18 0.76 -6.03
CA LEU A 268 10.28 1.45 -6.73
C LEU A 268 11.50 0.55 -6.89
N GLY A 269 12.24 0.75 -7.98
CA GLY A 269 13.35 -0.08 -8.42
C GLY A 269 13.04 -0.89 -9.68
N PHE A 270 11.75 -1.13 -9.99
CA PHE A 270 11.32 -1.90 -11.16
C PHE A 270 11.07 -1.06 -12.42
N GLU A 271 11.39 0.23 -12.44
CA GLU A 271 11.01 1.18 -13.50
C GLU A 271 11.47 0.77 -14.90
N ARG A 272 12.60 0.05 -15.04
CA ARG A 272 13.02 -0.47 -16.37
C ARG A 272 12.03 -1.50 -16.92
N MET A 273 11.56 -2.42 -16.09
CA MET A 273 10.53 -3.39 -16.46
C MET A 273 9.20 -2.70 -16.69
N ILE A 274 8.80 -1.77 -15.81
CA ILE A 274 7.55 -1.02 -15.92
C ILE A 274 7.51 -0.22 -17.23
N ARG A 275 8.61 0.46 -17.62
CA ARG A 275 8.69 1.16 -18.92
C ARG A 275 8.45 0.22 -20.10
N ALA A 276 9.04 -0.97 -20.08
CA ALA A 276 8.81 -1.98 -21.12
C ALA A 276 7.35 -2.47 -21.11
N ALA A 277 6.77 -2.70 -19.91
CA ALA A 277 5.37 -3.10 -19.77
C ALA A 277 4.40 -2.00 -20.29
N MET A 278 4.65 -0.73 -19.99
CA MET A 278 3.88 0.40 -20.52
C MET A 278 3.81 0.37 -22.05
N CYS A 279 4.97 0.20 -22.71
CA CYS A 279 5.03 0.10 -24.17
C CYS A 279 4.29 -1.13 -24.73
N ARG A 280 4.17 -2.20 -23.95
CA ARG A 280 3.42 -3.41 -24.34
C ARG A 280 1.92 -3.23 -24.12
N PHE A 281 1.50 -2.64 -23.01
CA PHE A 281 0.09 -2.28 -22.76
C PHE A 281 -0.44 -1.32 -23.84
N GLU A 282 0.36 -0.35 -24.27
CA GLU A 282 -0.01 0.54 -25.38
C GLU A 282 -0.27 -0.24 -26.68
N LYS A 283 0.51 -1.28 -26.99
CA LYS A 283 0.26 -2.16 -28.15
C LYS A 283 -1.03 -2.99 -28.00
N LEU A 284 -1.48 -3.24 -26.77
CA LEU A 284 -2.78 -3.86 -26.49
C LEU A 284 -3.94 -2.85 -26.52
N GLY A 285 -3.67 -1.57 -26.78
CA GLY A 285 -4.67 -0.49 -26.79
C GLY A 285 -4.97 0.09 -25.40
N LEU A 286 -4.16 -0.23 -24.40
CA LEU A 286 -4.32 0.24 -23.02
C LEU A 286 -3.29 1.31 -22.69
N LYS A 287 -3.75 2.45 -22.22
CA LYS A 287 -2.90 3.46 -21.55
C LYS A 287 -2.73 3.08 -20.08
N THR A 288 -1.59 3.42 -19.52
CA THR A 288 -1.30 3.08 -18.12
C THR A 288 -1.64 4.23 -17.18
N THR A 289 -2.18 3.90 -16.01
CA THR A 289 -2.30 4.80 -14.86
C THR A 289 -1.44 4.28 -13.71
N MET A 290 -0.91 5.17 -12.90
CA MET A 290 -0.14 4.86 -11.70
C MET A 290 -0.40 5.94 -10.69
N TYR A 291 -0.99 5.60 -9.56
CA TYR A 291 -1.17 6.52 -8.46
C TYR A 291 -0.28 6.12 -7.27
N ARG A 292 0.06 7.10 -6.47
CA ARG A 292 0.95 6.92 -5.32
C ARG A 292 0.22 6.24 -4.16
N ALA A 293 0.87 5.30 -3.51
CA ALA A 293 0.40 4.70 -2.27
C ALA A 293 0.79 5.59 -1.07
N VAL A 294 -0.06 6.56 -0.75
CA VAL A 294 0.13 7.47 0.39
C VAL A 294 -0.79 7.07 1.53
N GLY A 295 -0.23 6.92 2.72
CA GLY A 295 -0.96 6.61 3.95
C GLY A 295 -1.23 7.84 4.79
N ASN A 296 -2.16 8.73 4.39
CA ASN A 296 -2.55 9.89 5.17
C ASN A 296 -4.07 10.05 5.28
N LEU A 297 -4.51 10.91 6.19
CA LEU A 297 -5.92 11.11 6.48
C LEU A 297 -6.65 11.84 5.35
N ILE A 298 -6.02 12.88 4.78
CA ILE A 298 -6.63 13.70 3.74
C ILE A 298 -6.85 12.89 2.45
N TYR A 299 -5.95 11.98 2.12
CA TYR A 299 -6.06 11.11 0.95
C TYR A 299 -6.79 9.80 1.22
N HIS A 300 -7.23 9.60 2.46
CA HIS A 300 -8.11 8.53 2.93
C HIS A 300 -7.56 7.10 2.82
N ASN A 301 -6.23 6.95 2.81
CA ASN A 301 -5.57 5.65 2.90
C ASN A 301 -5.10 5.37 4.32
N GLY A 302 -5.30 4.14 4.78
CA GLY A 302 -4.59 3.64 5.96
C GLY A 302 -3.12 3.42 5.64
N ARG A 303 -2.23 3.73 6.59
CA ARG A 303 -0.82 3.34 6.51
C ARG A 303 -0.70 1.82 6.58
N GLY A 304 0.32 1.27 5.96
CA GLY A 304 0.53 -0.18 5.88
C GLY A 304 -0.26 -0.89 4.78
N ILE A 305 -1.16 -0.19 4.06
CA ILE A 305 -1.81 -0.73 2.86
C ILE A 305 -1.28 0.03 1.65
N ARG A 306 -0.25 -0.52 1.02
CA ARG A 306 0.43 0.12 -0.12
C ARG A 306 -0.25 -0.25 -1.44
N VAL A 307 -1.34 0.46 -1.75
CA VAL A 307 -2.04 0.31 -3.03
C VAL A 307 -1.63 1.44 -3.96
N GLY A 308 -0.81 1.14 -4.95
CA GLY A 308 -0.23 2.12 -5.87
C GLY A 308 1.24 1.83 -6.16
N TYR A 309 2.03 2.88 -6.45
CA TYR A 309 3.49 2.77 -6.43
C TYR A 309 4.04 3.37 -5.13
N SER A 310 5.07 2.75 -4.57
CA SER A 310 5.73 3.18 -3.34
C SER A 310 7.13 2.59 -3.21
N SER A 311 7.91 3.10 -2.26
CA SER A 311 9.11 2.43 -1.75
C SER A 311 8.77 1.39 -0.68
N GLY A 312 9.77 0.68 -0.16
CA GLY A 312 9.67 -0.19 1.02
C GLY A 312 9.41 0.56 2.34
N GLY A 313 9.53 1.92 2.31
CA GLY A 313 9.34 2.75 3.49
C GLY A 313 10.61 2.95 4.32
N ALA A 314 10.60 3.95 5.19
CA ALA A 314 11.75 4.31 6.01
C ALA A 314 11.80 3.52 7.34
N ASN A 315 10.63 3.13 7.88
CA ASN A 315 10.53 2.47 9.17
C ASN A 315 9.18 1.76 9.32
N PRO A 316 9.15 0.42 9.32
CA PRO A 316 7.90 -0.33 9.46
C PRO A 316 7.22 -0.11 10.82
N GLN A 317 7.95 0.23 11.89
CA GLN A 317 7.36 0.56 13.18
C GLN A 317 6.57 1.88 13.12
N TYR A 318 7.04 2.86 12.36
CA TYR A 318 6.31 4.11 12.13
C TYR A 318 4.99 3.83 11.40
N ASP A 319 5.00 3.04 10.33
CA ASP A 319 3.79 2.68 9.60
C ASP A 319 2.80 1.90 10.50
N TYR A 320 3.30 0.97 11.31
CA TYR A 320 2.48 0.21 12.26
C TYR A 320 1.83 1.10 13.31
N ASP A 321 2.57 2.04 13.91
CA ASP A 321 2.05 2.93 14.95
C ASP A 321 0.91 3.83 14.44
N HIS A 322 0.98 4.24 13.16
CA HIS A 322 0.04 5.17 12.54
C HIS A 322 -1.06 4.50 11.70
N ARG A 323 -1.14 3.17 11.67
CA ARG A 323 -2.11 2.45 10.82
C ARG A 323 -3.58 2.73 11.12
N PHE A 324 -3.89 3.21 12.33
CA PHE A 324 -5.24 3.50 12.80
C PHE A 324 -5.44 4.97 13.20
N ASP A 325 -4.62 5.86 12.76
CA ASP A 325 -4.68 7.30 13.09
C ASP A 325 -6.06 7.92 12.83
N GLU A 326 -6.74 7.47 11.79
CA GLU A 326 -8.10 7.89 11.48
C GLU A 326 -9.07 7.69 12.67
N ALA A 327 -8.81 6.75 13.57
CA ALA A 327 -9.66 6.49 14.75
C ALA A 327 -9.82 7.74 15.66
N LEU A 328 -8.83 8.65 15.67
CA LEU A 328 -8.89 9.89 16.45
C LEU A 328 -9.99 10.84 15.98
N ILE A 329 -10.35 10.78 14.70
CA ILE A 329 -11.34 11.70 14.09
C ILE A 329 -12.52 10.96 13.45
N PHE A 330 -12.45 9.64 13.24
CA PHE A 330 -13.45 8.87 12.52
C PHE A 330 -14.80 8.81 13.22
N GLY A 331 -15.86 8.96 12.43
CA GLY A 331 -17.23 8.80 12.87
C GLY A 331 -18.19 8.77 11.70
N LYS A 332 -19.48 8.48 12.00
CA LYS A 332 -20.51 8.29 10.97
C LYS A 332 -20.59 9.47 9.98
N ALA A 333 -20.52 10.71 10.45
CA ALA A 333 -20.65 11.88 9.59
C ALA A 333 -19.51 11.97 8.56
N LEU A 334 -18.27 11.64 8.97
CA LEU A 334 -17.12 11.58 8.05
C LEU A 334 -17.27 10.42 7.06
N ALA A 335 -17.69 9.24 7.51
CA ALA A 335 -17.96 8.09 6.65
C ALA A 335 -19.03 8.40 5.58
N ASP A 336 -20.15 9.00 6.00
CA ASP A 336 -21.25 9.41 5.10
C ASP A 336 -20.74 10.46 4.07
N ARG A 337 -19.93 11.44 4.51
CA ARG A 337 -19.32 12.45 3.63
C ARG A 337 -18.43 11.80 2.57
N LYS A 338 -17.55 10.88 2.98
CA LYS A 338 -16.66 10.14 2.07
C LYS A 338 -17.44 9.36 1.01
N LEU A 339 -18.49 8.63 1.41
CA LEU A 339 -19.34 7.88 0.46
C LEU A 339 -20.02 8.79 -0.57
N VAL A 340 -20.54 9.94 -0.13
CA VAL A 340 -21.16 10.91 -1.04
C VAL A 340 -20.13 11.43 -2.05
N GLN A 341 -18.93 11.80 -1.59
CA GLN A 341 -17.89 12.30 -2.48
C GLN A 341 -17.36 11.23 -3.43
N GLN A 342 -17.22 9.98 -2.97
CA GLN A 342 -16.85 8.87 -3.83
C GLN A 342 -17.86 8.64 -4.95
N ARG A 343 -19.16 8.72 -4.65
CA ARG A 343 -20.22 8.64 -5.68
C ARG A 343 -20.09 9.80 -6.69
N CYS A 344 -19.96 11.03 -6.22
CA CYS A 344 -19.78 12.20 -7.09
C CYS A 344 -18.56 12.04 -8.01
N ALA A 345 -17.44 11.57 -7.48
CA ALA A 345 -16.22 11.33 -8.25
C ALA A 345 -16.44 10.26 -9.33
N TYR A 346 -17.05 9.13 -8.99
CA TYR A 346 -17.34 8.11 -10.00
C TYR A 346 -18.37 8.57 -11.06
N GLU A 347 -19.35 9.36 -10.68
CA GLU A 347 -20.32 9.97 -11.64
C GLU A 347 -19.59 10.92 -12.59
N GLU A 348 -18.64 11.73 -12.10
CA GLU A 348 -17.83 12.63 -12.93
C GLU A 348 -16.94 11.86 -13.90
N TYR A 349 -16.27 10.79 -13.43
CA TYR A 349 -15.37 9.97 -14.23
C TYR A 349 -16.01 8.69 -14.78
N GLN A 350 -17.34 8.64 -14.92
CA GLN A 350 -18.08 7.43 -15.31
C GLN A 350 -17.57 6.78 -16.59
N THR A 351 -17.24 7.58 -17.60
CA THR A 351 -16.72 7.07 -18.88
C THR A 351 -15.37 6.38 -18.73
N LEU A 352 -14.47 6.95 -17.91
CA LEU A 352 -13.16 6.36 -17.63
C LEU A 352 -13.30 5.10 -16.76
N ALA A 353 -14.20 5.11 -15.77
CA ALA A 353 -14.49 3.95 -14.93
C ALA A 353 -14.99 2.76 -15.75
N ALA A 354 -15.91 2.97 -16.69
CA ALA A 354 -16.39 1.92 -17.59
C ALA A 354 -15.28 1.36 -18.52
N ALA A 355 -14.32 2.21 -18.90
CA ALA A 355 -13.19 1.84 -19.75
C ALA A 355 -11.98 1.28 -18.98
N TYR A 356 -12.06 1.19 -17.64
CA TYR A 356 -11.00 0.66 -16.81
C TYR A 356 -10.88 -0.85 -16.97
N ALA A 357 -9.66 -1.34 -17.18
CA ALA A 357 -9.38 -2.75 -17.46
C ALA A 357 -9.00 -3.56 -16.20
N GLY A 358 -8.68 -2.88 -15.11
CA GLY A 358 -8.25 -3.51 -13.85
C GLY A 358 -6.77 -3.24 -13.53
N PRO A 359 -6.30 -3.72 -12.37
CA PRO A 359 -4.92 -3.52 -11.94
C PRO A 359 -3.97 -4.56 -12.52
N ALA A 360 -2.73 -4.15 -12.71
CA ALA A 360 -1.59 -5.00 -12.98
C ALA A 360 -0.52 -4.71 -11.91
N VAL A 361 -0.13 -5.71 -11.14
CA VAL A 361 0.64 -5.55 -9.90
C VAL A 361 1.99 -6.24 -10.01
N VAL A 362 3.05 -5.56 -9.57
CA VAL A 362 4.35 -6.15 -9.29
C VAL A 362 4.53 -6.13 -7.79
N GLU A 363 4.41 -7.28 -7.16
CA GLU A 363 4.67 -7.48 -5.74
C GLU A 363 6.13 -7.82 -5.48
N VAL A 364 6.56 -7.67 -4.26
CA VAL A 364 7.89 -8.04 -3.81
C VAL A 364 7.81 -9.01 -2.64
N PHE A 365 8.90 -9.76 -2.41
CA PHE A 365 9.05 -10.65 -1.27
C PHE A 365 10.51 -10.72 -0.84
N GLY A 366 10.73 -11.22 0.37
CA GLY A 366 12.06 -11.39 0.94
C GLY A 366 12.55 -10.19 1.75
N GLU A 367 11.64 -9.31 2.15
CA GLU A 367 11.92 -8.25 3.13
C GLU A 367 12.27 -8.87 4.48
N GLU A 368 13.07 -8.14 5.28
CA GLU A 368 13.39 -8.57 6.64
C GLU A 368 12.12 -8.71 7.50
N PRO A 369 12.02 -9.81 8.27
CA PRO A 369 10.88 -10.03 9.16
C PRO A 369 10.69 -8.90 10.15
N PHE A 370 9.49 -8.32 10.20
CA PHE A 370 9.14 -7.28 11.14
C PHE A 370 8.17 -7.78 12.22
N VAL A 371 8.55 -7.58 13.49
CA VAL A 371 7.68 -7.81 14.64
C VAL A 371 7.42 -6.47 15.32
N PRO A 372 6.19 -5.95 15.27
CA PRO A 372 5.88 -4.64 15.80
C PRO A 372 5.91 -4.60 17.33
N VAL A 373 6.27 -3.44 17.87
CA VAL A 373 6.08 -3.12 19.27
C VAL A 373 4.78 -2.32 19.43
N ALA A 374 3.76 -2.95 20.02
CA ALA A 374 2.49 -2.28 20.26
C ALA A 374 2.64 -1.15 21.29
N LYS A 375 2.11 0.03 20.99
CA LYS A 375 2.15 1.20 21.86
C LYS A 375 0.72 1.56 22.28
N LYS A 376 0.49 1.67 23.59
CA LYS A 376 -0.83 2.06 24.15
C LYS A 376 -1.23 3.51 23.80
N GLU A 377 -0.26 4.33 23.42
CA GLU A 377 -0.46 5.71 22.99
C GLU A 377 -0.92 5.82 21.54
N ALA A 378 -0.66 4.81 20.71
CA ALA A 378 -1.13 4.75 19.33
C ALA A 378 -2.66 4.75 19.26
N ALA A 379 -3.20 5.27 18.17
CA ALA A 379 -4.64 5.32 17.94
C ALA A 379 -5.21 3.90 17.73
N VAL A 380 -6.38 3.64 18.29
CA VAL A 380 -7.13 2.39 18.09
C VAL A 380 -8.62 2.70 17.93
N TYR A 381 -9.29 1.94 17.07
CA TYR A 381 -10.73 2.07 16.92
C TYR A 381 -11.48 1.51 18.14
N THR A 382 -12.44 2.27 18.64
CA THR A 382 -13.45 1.74 19.58
C THR A 382 -14.34 0.71 18.87
N GLU A 383 -14.98 -0.19 19.63
CA GLU A 383 -15.91 -1.18 19.07
C GLU A 383 -17.00 -0.55 18.17
N LYS A 384 -17.53 0.60 18.60
CA LYS A 384 -18.50 1.36 17.79
C LYS A 384 -17.90 1.83 16.47
N GLN A 385 -16.67 2.35 16.49
CA GLN A 385 -15.99 2.81 15.27
C GLN A 385 -15.62 1.66 14.34
N ARG A 386 -15.21 0.51 14.89
CA ARG A 386 -14.94 -0.71 14.10
C ARG A 386 -16.18 -1.12 13.29
N LYS A 387 -17.34 -1.17 13.93
CA LYS A 387 -18.61 -1.47 13.25
C LYS A 387 -18.92 -0.42 12.15
N GLN A 388 -18.77 0.85 12.45
CA GLN A 388 -19.00 1.92 11.46
C GLN A 388 -18.01 1.86 10.30
N LYS A 389 -16.77 1.46 10.56
CA LYS A 389 -15.74 1.30 9.52
C LYS A 389 -16.07 0.14 8.58
N LEU A 390 -16.52 -1.00 9.11
CA LEU A 390 -16.99 -2.13 8.31
C LEU A 390 -18.20 -1.75 7.42
N GLU A 391 -19.18 -1.06 8.00
CA GLU A 391 -20.35 -0.57 7.25
C GLU A 391 -19.91 0.38 6.11
N TYR A 392 -18.97 1.29 6.40
CA TYR A 392 -18.39 2.19 5.40
C TYR A 392 -17.64 1.44 4.30
N GLN A 393 -16.74 0.51 4.66
CA GLN A 393 -15.93 -0.25 3.69
C GLN A 393 -16.81 -1.09 2.78
N SER A 394 -17.83 -1.77 3.34
CA SER A 394 -18.80 -2.53 2.56
C SER A 394 -19.58 -1.64 1.58
N ALA A 395 -20.06 -0.48 2.04
CA ALA A 395 -20.78 0.46 1.19
C ALA A 395 -19.88 1.05 0.09
N ALA A 396 -18.62 1.38 0.41
CA ALA A 396 -17.64 1.90 -0.54
C ALA A 396 -17.28 0.87 -1.62
N SER A 397 -17.13 -0.41 -1.24
CA SER A 397 -16.87 -1.50 -2.18
C SER A 397 -18.06 -1.76 -3.12
N LEU A 398 -19.28 -1.78 -2.59
CA LEU A 398 -20.49 -1.89 -3.41
C LEU A 398 -20.63 -0.73 -4.38
N LEU A 399 -20.33 0.48 -3.91
CA LEU A 399 -20.34 1.67 -4.76
C LEU A 399 -19.29 1.58 -5.87
N SER A 400 -18.06 1.17 -5.57
CA SER A 400 -17.02 0.97 -6.59
C SER A 400 -17.45 -0.06 -7.63
N ASN A 401 -18.06 -1.18 -7.20
CA ASN A 401 -18.54 -2.23 -8.10
C ASN A 401 -19.73 -1.81 -8.98
N GLU A 402 -20.49 -0.79 -8.58
CA GLU A 402 -21.55 -0.19 -9.41
C GLU A 402 -20.97 0.46 -10.69
N PHE A 403 -19.79 1.09 -10.60
CA PHE A 403 -19.14 1.80 -11.71
C PHE A 403 -18.05 0.97 -12.40
N ILE A 404 -17.42 0.07 -11.68
CA ILE A 404 -16.36 -0.84 -12.13
C ILE A 404 -16.74 -2.27 -11.72
N PRO A 405 -17.67 -2.92 -12.46
CA PRO A 405 -18.08 -4.29 -12.13
C PRO A 405 -16.90 -5.26 -12.18
N GLY A 406 -16.74 -6.08 -11.14
CA GLY A 406 -15.63 -7.02 -11.03
C GLY A 406 -15.56 -8.07 -12.15
N ASP A 407 -16.71 -8.44 -12.72
CA ASP A 407 -16.82 -9.35 -13.87
C ASP A 407 -16.48 -8.69 -15.23
N GLN A 408 -16.14 -7.40 -15.24
CA GLN A 408 -15.78 -6.63 -16.43
C GLN A 408 -14.31 -6.17 -16.43
N VAL A 409 -13.52 -6.61 -15.45
CA VAL A 409 -12.11 -6.28 -15.31
C VAL A 409 -11.29 -7.55 -15.14
N SER A 410 -10.00 -7.49 -15.45
CA SER A 410 -9.02 -8.53 -15.12
C SER A 410 -7.96 -7.95 -14.21
N PHE A 411 -7.14 -8.78 -13.62
CA PHE A 411 -5.96 -8.37 -12.90
C PHE A 411 -4.85 -9.39 -13.06
N THR A 412 -3.63 -8.98 -12.79
CA THR A 412 -2.50 -9.90 -12.71
C THR A 412 -1.54 -9.44 -11.62
N ILE A 413 -0.95 -10.38 -10.94
CA ILE A 413 0.08 -10.15 -9.94
C ILE A 413 1.30 -10.96 -10.36
N ILE A 414 2.47 -10.31 -10.40
CA ILE A 414 3.76 -10.97 -10.59
C ILE A 414 4.66 -10.59 -9.42
N ALA A 415 5.38 -11.54 -8.84
CA ALA A 415 6.22 -11.31 -7.68
C ALA A 415 7.72 -11.47 -8.02
N TYR A 416 8.55 -10.64 -7.38
CA TYR A 416 10.01 -10.69 -7.46
C TYR A 416 10.63 -10.48 -6.08
N PRO A 417 11.81 -11.08 -5.82
CA PRO A 417 12.51 -10.85 -4.56
C PRO A 417 13.13 -9.44 -4.51
N VAL A 418 13.35 -8.95 -3.29
CA VAL A 418 14.13 -7.73 -3.00
C VAL A 418 15.49 -8.08 -2.39
N PRO A 419 16.49 -7.16 -2.42
CA PRO A 419 17.84 -7.40 -1.89
C PRO A 419 17.93 -7.87 -0.44
N GLU A 420 16.98 -7.49 0.42
CA GLU A 420 16.91 -7.96 1.81
C GLU A 420 16.77 -9.47 1.97
N ILE A 421 16.35 -10.20 0.91
CA ILE A 421 16.31 -11.67 0.92
C ILE A 421 17.67 -12.31 1.19
N GLY A 422 18.77 -11.56 1.03
CA GLY A 422 20.10 -11.95 1.41
C GLY A 422 21.13 -12.03 0.28
N GLN A 423 22.26 -12.66 0.58
CA GLN A 423 23.45 -12.64 -0.30
C GLN A 423 23.22 -13.26 -1.68
N ASN A 424 22.27 -14.20 -1.79
CA ASN A 424 21.94 -14.87 -3.04
C ASN A 424 20.85 -14.15 -3.85
N TYR A 425 20.54 -12.90 -3.53
CA TYR A 425 19.48 -12.12 -4.16
C TYR A 425 19.46 -12.23 -5.69
N LYS A 426 20.59 -12.05 -6.38
CA LYS A 426 20.65 -12.07 -7.84
C LYS A 426 20.31 -13.46 -8.41
N GLU A 427 20.78 -14.51 -7.77
CA GLU A 427 20.49 -15.90 -8.17
C GLU A 427 19.00 -16.21 -7.97
N ILE A 428 18.45 -15.87 -6.80
CA ILE A 428 17.04 -16.05 -6.50
C ILE A 428 16.17 -15.24 -7.48
N PHE A 429 16.59 -14.01 -7.82
CA PHE A 429 15.86 -13.17 -8.78
C PHE A 429 15.83 -13.83 -10.18
N ASP A 430 16.98 -14.27 -10.68
CA ASP A 430 17.08 -14.92 -12.00
C ASP A 430 16.27 -16.22 -12.05
N GLU A 431 16.25 -16.99 -10.98
CA GLU A 431 15.43 -18.20 -10.84
C GLU A 431 13.94 -17.86 -10.78
N THR A 432 13.57 -16.82 -10.06
CA THR A 432 12.18 -16.32 -10.02
C THR A 432 11.71 -15.92 -11.42
N VAL A 433 12.54 -15.25 -12.22
CA VAL A 433 12.21 -14.94 -13.62
C VAL A 433 11.92 -16.21 -14.42
N GLN A 434 12.70 -17.28 -14.23
CA GLN A 434 12.46 -18.56 -14.90
C GLN A 434 11.15 -19.21 -14.45
N VAL A 435 10.87 -19.20 -13.14
CA VAL A 435 9.63 -19.73 -12.57
C VAL A 435 8.40 -18.96 -13.08
N ASN A 436 8.52 -17.64 -13.22
CA ASN A 436 7.45 -16.79 -13.75
C ASN A 436 7.14 -17.03 -15.24
N THR A 437 8.05 -17.60 -16.02
CA THR A 437 7.91 -17.81 -17.47
C THR A 437 7.42 -19.20 -17.86
N LEU A 438 6.67 -19.89 -17.04
CA LEU A 438 6.18 -21.25 -17.31
C LEU A 438 5.20 -21.33 -18.49
N ASP A 439 5.21 -22.47 -19.18
CA ASP A 439 4.30 -22.77 -20.30
C ASP A 439 2.87 -23.01 -19.79
N SER A 440 2.02 -21.99 -19.90
CA SER A 440 0.62 -22.06 -19.48
C SER A 440 -0.19 -23.16 -20.17
N THR A 441 0.15 -23.54 -21.41
CA THR A 441 -0.54 -24.61 -22.13
C THR A 441 -0.25 -25.97 -21.49
N LYS A 442 1.00 -26.19 -21.14
CA LYS A 442 1.43 -27.43 -20.47
C LYS A 442 0.83 -27.56 -19.07
N TYR A 443 0.90 -26.46 -18.29
CA TYR A 443 0.33 -26.42 -16.94
C TYR A 443 -1.18 -26.56 -16.96
N GLY A 444 -1.88 -25.96 -17.90
CA GLY A 444 -3.33 -26.11 -18.05
C GLY A 444 -3.76 -27.57 -18.22
N VAL A 445 -3.01 -28.36 -18.99
CA VAL A 445 -3.28 -29.80 -19.14
C VAL A 445 -3.00 -30.59 -17.86
N ILE A 446 -1.93 -30.26 -17.13
CA ILE A 446 -1.59 -30.92 -15.87
C ILE A 446 -2.64 -30.60 -14.79
N GLN A 447 -2.98 -29.34 -14.63
CA GLN A 447 -3.96 -28.86 -13.67
C GLN A 447 -5.36 -29.41 -13.95
N GLN A 448 -5.76 -29.49 -15.23
CA GLN A 448 -7.06 -30.08 -15.58
C GLN A 448 -7.18 -31.53 -15.14
N LYS A 449 -6.12 -32.33 -15.24
CA LYS A 449 -6.13 -33.73 -14.75
C LYS A 449 -6.29 -33.81 -13.23
N LEU A 450 -5.73 -32.84 -12.50
CA LEU A 450 -5.91 -32.74 -11.05
C LEU A 450 -7.35 -32.35 -10.72
N ILE A 451 -7.91 -31.37 -11.43
CA ILE A 451 -9.30 -30.95 -11.29
C ILE A 451 -10.25 -32.12 -11.57
N ASP A 452 -10.05 -32.87 -12.68
CA ASP A 452 -10.87 -34.03 -13.05
C ASP A 452 -10.88 -35.10 -11.94
N ALA A 453 -9.82 -35.19 -11.12
CA ALA A 453 -9.76 -36.06 -9.97
C ALA A 453 -10.44 -35.48 -8.72
N LEU A 454 -10.25 -34.19 -8.46
CA LEU A 454 -10.82 -33.48 -7.32
C LEU A 454 -12.35 -33.36 -7.44
N ASP A 455 -12.88 -33.13 -8.63
CA ASP A 455 -14.30 -33.05 -8.92
C ASP A 455 -15.08 -34.36 -8.62
N GLN A 456 -14.40 -35.46 -8.39
CA GLN A 456 -14.99 -36.74 -7.96
C GLN A 456 -15.07 -36.86 -6.42
N GLY A 457 -14.46 -35.91 -5.69
CA GLY A 457 -14.41 -35.91 -4.23
C GLY A 457 -15.58 -35.15 -3.61
N GLU A 458 -15.91 -35.48 -2.37
CA GLU A 458 -16.87 -34.73 -1.53
C GLU A 458 -16.12 -33.84 -0.52
N TYR A 459 -14.87 -34.17 -0.23
CA TYR A 459 -14.00 -33.40 0.67
C TYR A 459 -12.53 -33.67 0.36
N VAL A 460 -11.67 -32.76 0.82
CA VAL A 460 -10.21 -32.90 0.83
C VAL A 460 -9.72 -32.89 2.27
N THR A 461 -8.83 -33.84 2.63
CA THR A 461 -8.18 -33.82 3.95
C THR A 461 -6.74 -33.36 3.80
N VAL A 462 -6.34 -32.37 4.59
CA VAL A 462 -4.99 -31.83 4.68
C VAL A 462 -4.37 -32.25 6.00
N THR A 463 -3.26 -32.99 5.94
CA THR A 463 -2.54 -33.42 7.15
C THR A 463 -1.12 -32.86 7.14
N GLY A 464 -0.75 -32.14 8.17
CA GLY A 464 0.57 -31.56 8.37
C GLY A 464 1.66 -32.62 8.61
N ARG A 465 2.92 -32.23 8.34
CA ARG A 465 4.12 -33.04 8.56
C ARG A 465 5.27 -32.17 9.07
N ASN A 466 6.32 -32.80 9.56
CA ASN A 466 7.57 -32.11 9.95
C ASN A 466 7.35 -30.96 10.94
N GLY A 467 6.51 -31.18 11.98
CA GLY A 467 6.21 -30.15 12.97
C GLY A 467 4.97 -29.29 12.66
N ASN A 468 4.47 -29.32 11.44
CA ASN A 468 3.17 -28.73 11.10
C ASN A 468 2.05 -29.63 11.64
N CYS A 469 1.11 -29.05 12.40
CA CYS A 469 0.05 -29.75 13.11
C CYS A 469 -1.32 -29.62 12.40
N THR A 470 -1.35 -29.27 11.13
CA THR A 470 -2.60 -29.18 10.36
C THR A 470 -3.30 -30.55 10.31
N ASP A 471 -4.60 -30.53 10.63
CA ASP A 471 -5.53 -31.64 10.43
C ASP A 471 -6.88 -31.03 10.06
N LEU A 472 -7.07 -30.80 8.75
CA LEU A 472 -8.17 -30.01 8.21
C LEU A 472 -8.94 -30.82 7.17
N THR A 473 -10.25 -30.86 7.30
CA THR A 473 -11.16 -31.37 6.30
C THR A 473 -11.86 -30.21 5.62
N VAL A 474 -11.71 -30.12 4.31
CA VAL A 474 -12.33 -29.10 3.45
C VAL A 474 -13.46 -29.76 2.66
N ALA A 475 -14.70 -29.32 2.90
CA ALA A 475 -15.87 -29.81 2.19
C ALA A 475 -15.97 -29.15 0.80
N LEU A 476 -16.27 -29.93 -0.22
CA LEU A 476 -16.40 -29.49 -1.60
C LEU A 476 -17.87 -29.32 -1.99
N HIS A 477 -18.13 -28.46 -2.97
CA HIS A 477 -19.47 -28.32 -3.51
C HIS A 477 -19.81 -29.49 -4.44
N PRO A 478 -21.02 -30.10 -4.32
CA PRO A 478 -21.44 -31.13 -5.25
C PRO A 478 -21.71 -30.53 -6.63
N LEU A 479 -21.23 -31.19 -7.68
CA LEU A 479 -21.51 -30.79 -9.05
C LEU A 479 -22.92 -31.28 -9.46
N GLU A 480 -23.77 -30.35 -9.88
CA GLU A 480 -25.13 -30.69 -10.37
C GLU A 480 -25.07 -31.32 -11.77
N ASP A 481 -24.13 -30.87 -12.61
CA ASP A 481 -23.88 -31.36 -13.96
C ASP A 481 -22.35 -31.55 -14.19
N PRO A 482 -21.79 -32.72 -13.80
CA PRO A 482 -20.35 -33.00 -13.91
C PRO A 482 -19.78 -32.98 -15.35
N GLU A 483 -20.66 -33.02 -16.38
CA GLU A 483 -20.20 -32.91 -17.78
C GLU A 483 -19.97 -31.44 -18.20
N ARG A 484 -20.48 -30.48 -17.43
CA ARG A 484 -20.48 -29.04 -17.79
C ARG A 484 -19.96 -28.13 -16.69
N GLN A 485 -19.73 -28.65 -15.49
CA GLN A 485 -19.30 -27.93 -14.31
C GLN A 485 -18.02 -28.51 -13.75
N THR A 486 -17.26 -27.70 -13.06
CA THR A 486 -16.15 -28.09 -12.21
C THR A 486 -16.22 -27.33 -10.90
N ASP A 487 -15.78 -27.90 -9.79
CA ASP A 487 -15.68 -27.22 -8.49
C ASP A 487 -14.38 -26.44 -8.36
N PHE A 488 -13.33 -26.87 -9.08
CA PHE A 488 -12.03 -26.20 -9.05
C PHE A 488 -11.79 -25.38 -10.31
N GLU A 489 -11.16 -24.21 -10.12
CA GLU A 489 -10.72 -23.35 -11.19
C GLU A 489 -9.27 -23.69 -11.60
N ASN A 490 -9.03 -23.69 -12.91
CA ASN A 490 -7.70 -23.90 -13.49
C ASN A 490 -7.00 -22.55 -13.64
N CYS A 491 -6.20 -22.16 -12.64
CA CYS A 491 -5.52 -20.88 -12.64
C CYS A 491 -4.35 -20.88 -13.64
N LEU A 492 -4.55 -20.20 -14.78
CA LEU A 492 -3.60 -20.23 -15.91
C LEU A 492 -2.90 -18.90 -16.16
N ALA A 493 -3.39 -17.78 -15.66
CA ALA A 493 -2.75 -16.52 -16.05
C ALA A 493 -3.18 -15.23 -15.36
N ASP A 494 -4.36 -15.09 -14.84
CA ASP A 494 -4.92 -13.77 -14.54
C ASP A 494 -4.67 -13.30 -13.11
N VAL A 495 -4.43 -14.20 -12.16
CA VAL A 495 -4.35 -13.85 -10.74
C VAL A 495 -2.91 -13.73 -10.28
N ASN A 496 -2.15 -14.83 -10.35
CA ASN A 496 -0.80 -14.90 -9.81
C ASN A 496 0.19 -15.46 -10.83
N ILE A 497 1.31 -14.78 -10.98
CA ILE A 497 2.48 -15.31 -11.66
C ILE A 497 3.53 -15.57 -10.56
N PRO A 498 4.07 -16.77 -10.42
CA PRO A 498 4.06 -17.88 -11.40
C PRO A 498 2.75 -18.66 -11.44
N LEU A 499 2.46 -19.20 -12.60
CA LEU A 499 1.39 -20.17 -12.82
C LEU A 499 1.58 -21.39 -11.94
N GLY A 500 0.51 -22.02 -11.56
CA GLY A 500 0.61 -23.34 -10.96
C GLY A 500 -0.27 -23.55 -9.74
N GLU A 501 -1.57 -23.23 -9.85
CA GLU A 501 -2.53 -23.64 -8.83
C GLU A 501 -3.87 -24.04 -9.42
N VAL A 502 -4.59 -24.85 -8.67
CA VAL A 502 -6.01 -25.10 -8.84
C VAL A 502 -6.70 -24.72 -7.53
N PHE A 503 -7.76 -23.96 -7.59
CA PHE A 503 -8.42 -23.42 -6.39
C PHE A 503 -9.95 -23.52 -6.46
N THR A 504 -10.59 -23.49 -5.31
CA THR A 504 -12.04 -23.41 -5.15
C THR A 504 -12.42 -22.57 -3.95
N SER A 505 -13.63 -22.02 -3.94
CA SER A 505 -14.27 -21.53 -2.72
C SER A 505 -14.92 -22.71 -2.02
N PRO A 506 -14.42 -23.15 -0.85
CA PRO A 506 -14.90 -24.37 -0.22
C PRO A 506 -16.34 -24.21 0.30
N LYS A 507 -17.06 -25.32 0.37
CA LYS A 507 -18.32 -25.36 1.09
C LYS A 507 -18.06 -25.15 2.59
N LEU A 508 -18.63 -24.09 3.18
CA LEU A 508 -18.37 -23.78 4.58
C LEU A 508 -18.93 -24.87 5.52
N GLU A 509 -20.19 -25.26 5.33
CA GLU A 509 -20.82 -26.35 6.10
C GLU A 509 -20.09 -27.68 5.89
N GLY A 510 -19.56 -28.24 6.97
CA GLY A 510 -18.80 -29.49 6.95
C GLY A 510 -17.27 -29.28 6.81
N THR A 511 -16.78 -28.06 6.54
CA THR A 511 -15.34 -27.75 6.59
C THR A 511 -14.93 -27.51 8.05
N HIS A 512 -13.99 -28.35 8.57
CA HIS A 512 -13.62 -28.31 9.98
C HIS A 512 -12.19 -28.85 10.22
N GLY A 513 -11.63 -28.48 11.36
CA GLY A 513 -10.33 -28.95 11.83
C GLY A 513 -9.36 -27.82 12.15
N THR A 514 -8.09 -28.16 12.28
CA THR A 514 -7.02 -27.24 12.62
C THR A 514 -6.19 -26.91 11.38
N LEU A 515 -6.05 -25.63 11.10
CA LEU A 515 -5.03 -25.12 10.19
C LEU A 515 -3.86 -24.59 11.02
N HIS A 516 -2.66 -25.15 10.84
CA HIS A 516 -1.46 -24.71 11.52
C HIS A 516 -0.38 -24.34 10.51
N VAL A 517 0.22 -23.16 10.69
CA VAL A 517 1.33 -22.68 9.89
C VAL A 517 2.48 -22.33 10.81
N THR A 518 3.66 -22.93 10.60
CA THR A 518 4.81 -22.74 11.46
C THR A 518 5.35 -21.32 11.40
N GLU A 519 5.37 -20.73 10.21
CA GLU A 519 5.74 -19.35 9.97
C GLU A 519 4.97 -18.83 8.74
N VAL A 520 4.39 -17.64 8.86
CA VAL A 520 3.71 -16.97 7.74
C VAL A 520 3.76 -15.45 7.92
N TYR A 521 3.80 -14.75 6.79
CA TYR A 521 3.72 -13.29 6.73
C TYR A 521 2.36 -12.89 6.17
N LEU A 522 1.61 -12.12 6.94
CA LEU A 522 0.29 -11.61 6.57
C LEU A 522 0.29 -10.11 6.79
N ASN A 523 0.01 -9.33 5.74
CA ASN A 523 0.06 -7.86 5.78
C ASN A 523 1.42 -7.34 6.34
N GLU A 524 2.53 -7.86 5.85
CA GLU A 524 3.91 -7.54 6.26
C GLU A 524 4.25 -7.91 7.73
N LEU A 525 3.33 -8.53 8.45
CA LEU A 525 3.52 -8.95 9.84
C LEU A 525 3.82 -10.45 9.91
N LYS A 526 4.88 -10.80 10.65
CA LYS A 526 5.26 -12.19 10.90
C LYS A 526 4.35 -12.83 11.95
N TYR A 527 3.88 -14.04 11.66
CA TYR A 527 3.18 -14.92 12.60
C TYR A 527 3.98 -16.21 12.79
N GLU A 528 4.24 -16.57 14.05
CA GLU A 528 4.92 -17.81 14.43
C GLU A 528 3.93 -18.80 15.02
N ASN A 529 3.94 -20.04 14.50
CA ASN A 529 3.03 -21.12 14.90
C ASN A 529 1.56 -20.66 14.94
N LEU A 530 1.12 -20.00 13.86
CA LEU A 530 -0.27 -19.58 13.73
C LEU A 530 -1.17 -20.83 13.62
N SER A 531 -2.08 -20.99 14.57
CA SER A 531 -3.06 -22.07 14.61
C SER A 531 -4.47 -21.50 14.61
N LEU A 532 -5.31 -22.00 13.70
CA LEU A 532 -6.70 -21.60 13.55
C LEU A 532 -7.58 -22.85 13.66
N GLU A 533 -8.50 -22.86 14.63
CA GLU A 533 -9.53 -23.90 14.73
C GLU A 533 -10.73 -23.48 13.91
N ILE A 534 -11.13 -24.33 12.97
CA ILE A 534 -12.19 -24.08 12.00
C ILE A 534 -13.37 -25.02 12.28
N GLU A 535 -14.57 -24.47 12.33
CA GLU A 535 -15.82 -25.20 12.46
C GLU A 535 -16.84 -24.60 11.51
N ASP A 536 -17.44 -25.46 10.68
CA ASP A 536 -18.33 -25.05 9.57
C ASP A 536 -17.71 -23.89 8.75
N GLY A 537 -16.46 -24.09 8.33
CA GLY A 537 -15.72 -23.17 7.50
C GLY A 537 -15.41 -21.81 8.12
N THR A 538 -15.56 -21.66 9.43
CA THR A 538 -15.40 -20.38 10.13
C THR A 538 -14.40 -20.53 11.27
N VAL A 539 -13.49 -19.59 11.42
CA VAL A 539 -12.51 -19.57 12.52
C VAL A 539 -13.23 -19.39 13.85
N LYS A 540 -13.01 -20.29 14.80
CA LYS A 540 -13.59 -20.27 16.16
C LYS A 540 -12.57 -19.90 17.22
N GLU A 541 -11.41 -20.51 17.16
CA GLU A 541 -10.29 -20.24 18.07
C GLU A 541 -9.02 -19.99 17.26
N TYR A 542 -8.10 -19.24 17.83
CA TYR A 542 -6.85 -18.88 17.19
C TYR A 542 -5.74 -18.68 18.23
N MET A 543 -4.50 -18.92 17.80
CA MET A 543 -3.30 -18.73 18.61
C MET A 543 -2.08 -18.51 17.73
N CYS A 544 -1.09 -17.80 18.24
CA CYS A 544 0.27 -17.75 17.71
C CYS A 544 1.29 -17.72 18.87
N THR A 545 2.58 -17.74 18.58
CA THR A 545 3.64 -17.75 19.59
C THR A 545 4.61 -16.57 19.49
N ASN A 546 4.21 -15.49 18.87
CA ASN A 546 5.03 -14.29 18.71
C ASN A 546 5.43 -13.62 20.03
N PHE A 547 4.57 -13.73 21.07
CA PHE A 547 4.74 -13.03 22.34
C PHE A 547 4.70 -13.97 23.54
N GLY A 548 5.18 -13.49 24.70
CA GLY A 548 5.33 -14.30 25.90
C GLY A 548 4.02 -14.70 26.60
N THR A 549 2.89 -14.07 26.29
CA THR A 549 1.60 -14.37 26.92
C THR A 549 0.50 -14.65 25.89
N GLU A 550 -0.42 -15.55 26.24
CA GLU A 550 -1.59 -15.88 25.43
C GLU A 550 -2.43 -14.63 25.09
N LYS A 551 -2.55 -13.71 26.04
CA LYS A 551 -3.32 -12.48 25.85
C LYS A 551 -2.71 -11.58 24.75
N GLU A 552 -1.38 -11.42 24.76
CA GLU A 552 -0.68 -10.63 23.74
C GLU A 552 -0.80 -11.29 22.37
N ASN A 553 -0.64 -12.60 22.28
CA ASN A 553 -0.78 -13.35 21.04
C ASN A 553 -2.18 -13.27 20.46
N LYS A 554 -3.24 -13.41 21.28
CA LYS A 554 -4.63 -13.25 20.83
C LYS A 554 -4.92 -11.82 20.37
N ALA A 555 -4.48 -10.82 21.13
CA ALA A 555 -4.66 -9.42 20.76
C ALA A 555 -3.97 -9.10 19.41
N TYR A 556 -2.79 -9.68 19.17
CA TYR A 556 -2.07 -9.50 17.90
C TYR A 556 -2.86 -10.05 16.70
N ILE A 557 -3.48 -11.24 16.83
CA ILE A 557 -4.33 -11.82 15.80
C ILE A 557 -5.61 -11.00 15.62
N GLU A 558 -6.26 -10.62 16.72
CA GLU A 558 -7.49 -9.82 16.70
C GLU A 558 -7.31 -8.46 16.03
N GLU A 559 -6.23 -7.78 16.32
CA GLU A 559 -5.95 -6.44 15.83
C GLU A 559 -5.48 -6.42 14.36
N ASN A 560 -4.76 -7.43 13.91
CA ASN A 560 -4.07 -7.40 12.63
C ASN A 560 -4.61 -8.41 11.62
N LEU A 561 -5.01 -9.61 12.02
CA LEU A 561 -5.54 -10.65 11.12
C LEU A 561 -7.08 -10.61 11.06
N LEU A 562 -7.76 -10.68 12.19
CA LEU A 562 -9.21 -10.53 12.23
C LEU A 562 -9.64 -9.09 11.97
N PHE A 563 -8.76 -8.17 12.34
CA PHE A 563 -8.93 -6.72 12.19
C PHE A 563 -10.26 -6.26 12.82
N GLN A 564 -11.30 -6.03 12.04
CA GLN A 564 -12.59 -5.55 12.52
C GLN A 564 -13.67 -6.62 12.53
N HIS A 565 -13.32 -7.84 12.13
CA HIS A 565 -14.24 -8.98 12.09
C HIS A 565 -14.19 -9.76 13.40
N LEU A 566 -15.32 -10.31 13.81
CA LEU A 566 -15.40 -11.22 14.97
C LEU A 566 -14.80 -12.59 14.63
N THR A 567 -14.84 -12.94 13.37
CA THR A 567 -14.33 -14.20 12.81
C THR A 567 -14.17 -14.05 11.30
N LEU A 568 -13.45 -14.97 10.68
CA LEU A 568 -13.28 -15.04 9.22
C LEU A 568 -13.79 -16.37 8.70
N PRO A 569 -14.54 -16.39 7.59
CA PRO A 569 -14.84 -17.62 6.87
C PRO A 569 -13.64 -18.05 6.02
N MET A 570 -13.53 -19.34 5.71
CA MET A 570 -12.59 -19.85 4.72
C MET A 570 -13.06 -19.37 3.33
N GLY A 571 -12.31 -18.48 2.71
CA GLY A 571 -12.64 -17.90 1.41
C GLY A 571 -12.19 -18.77 0.24
N GLU A 572 -11.04 -19.43 0.40
CA GLU A 572 -10.40 -20.18 -0.68
C GLU A 572 -9.69 -21.41 -0.14
N PHE A 573 -9.66 -22.46 -0.95
CA PHE A 573 -8.79 -23.62 -0.82
C PHE A 573 -8.06 -23.84 -2.15
N ALA A 574 -6.73 -23.76 -2.12
CA ALA A 574 -5.88 -23.90 -3.30
C ALA A 574 -4.86 -25.02 -3.17
N ILE A 575 -4.51 -25.64 -4.28
CA ILE A 575 -3.43 -26.62 -4.37
C ILE A 575 -2.40 -26.12 -5.37
N GLY A 576 -1.18 -25.81 -4.88
CA GLY A 576 -0.05 -25.44 -5.70
C GLY A 576 0.42 -26.62 -6.57
N THR A 577 0.60 -26.38 -7.86
CA THR A 577 1.02 -27.38 -8.84
C THR A 577 2.37 -27.09 -9.47
N ASN A 578 2.95 -25.90 -9.19
CA ASN A 578 4.26 -25.51 -9.70
C ASN A 578 5.37 -26.23 -8.93
N THR A 579 5.89 -27.31 -9.50
CA THR A 579 6.96 -28.11 -8.89
C THR A 579 8.32 -27.43 -8.90
N THR A 580 8.52 -26.38 -9.69
CA THR A 580 9.75 -25.60 -9.70
C THR A 580 9.91 -24.82 -8.39
N CYS A 581 8.82 -24.29 -7.84
CA CYS A 581 8.81 -23.67 -6.51
C CYS A 581 9.19 -24.67 -5.40
N LEU A 582 8.80 -25.95 -5.51
CA LEU A 582 9.10 -26.99 -4.51
C LEU A 582 10.58 -27.36 -4.44
N LEU A 583 11.32 -27.23 -5.53
CA LEU A 583 12.77 -27.52 -5.53
C LEU A 583 13.54 -26.48 -4.70
N TYR A 584 13.09 -25.24 -4.66
CA TYR A 584 13.76 -24.15 -3.92
C TYR A 584 13.32 -24.06 -2.45
N THR A 585 12.07 -24.40 -2.15
CA THR A 585 11.58 -24.43 -0.77
C THR A 585 12.08 -25.63 0.03
N SER A 586 12.48 -26.74 -0.64
CA SER A 586 13.07 -27.90 0.05
C SER A 586 14.52 -27.65 0.46
N ASP A 587 15.29 -26.90 -0.32
CA ASP A 587 16.69 -26.59 0.00
C ASP A 587 16.80 -25.47 1.06
N ALA A 588 15.82 -24.55 1.12
CA ALA A 588 15.74 -23.54 2.17
C ALA A 588 15.26 -24.08 3.54
N ALA A 589 14.70 -25.29 3.56
CA ALA A 589 14.25 -25.95 4.80
C ALA A 589 15.34 -26.85 5.43
N ASP A 590 16.48 -27.06 4.76
CA ASP A 590 17.58 -27.89 5.25
C ASP A 590 18.75 -27.07 5.86
N ASP A 591 18.71 -25.73 5.80
CA ASP A 591 19.57 -24.79 6.52
C ASP A 591 18.80 -24.10 7.70
#